data_224a20912e21a5d1d0d40acd3ddc7db4
#
_entry.id   224a20912e21a5d1d0d40acd3ddc7db4
#
_cell.length_a   1.000
_cell.length_b   1.000
_cell.length_c   1.000
_cell.angle_alpha   90.00
_cell.angle_beta   90.00
_cell.angle_gamma   90.00
#
_symmetry.space_group_name_H-M   'P 1'
#
loop_
_entity.id
_entity.type
_entity.pdbx_description
1 polymer ?
#
loop_
_entity_poly.entity_id
_entity_poly.type
_entity_poly.pdbx_seq_one_letter_code
_entity_poly.pdbx_strand_id
1 'polypeptide(L)'
;MNEKKIPKSVIERIPLYADDLNKLIKNNIEMISSTTISQEIGLGEVQVRKDLNFISGKGKPKIGYNTIDLRNDVEELIHSEKYTNVAIVGAGKIGEALANYSGFKESGFNILAIFDNDKSKIGKNISGKPVLSDEELNNFCTVNYLERSL
;
A
#
# COMPACT_ATOMS: atom_id res chain seq x y z
N MET A 1 -17.88 -7.51 13.96
CA MET A 1 -16.70 -6.64 14.19
C MET A 1 -16.65 -5.61 13.08
N ASN A 2 -16.79 -4.37 13.44
CA ASN A 2 -16.57 -3.29 12.47
C ASN A 2 -15.07 -3.12 12.29
N GLU A 3 -14.52 -3.67 11.22
CA GLU A 3 -13.22 -3.24 10.75
C GLU A 3 -13.32 -1.74 10.46
N LYS A 4 -12.59 -0.93 11.23
CA LYS A 4 -12.49 0.50 10.97
C LYS A 4 -11.84 0.66 9.60
N LYS A 5 -12.65 0.95 8.61
CA LYS A 5 -12.15 1.23 7.27
C LYS A 5 -11.33 2.51 7.34
N ILE A 6 -10.03 2.41 7.06
CA ILE A 6 -9.14 3.56 7.05
C ILE A 6 -9.45 4.41 5.83
N PRO A 7 -9.65 5.73 5.99
CA PRO A 7 -9.88 6.60 4.84
C PRO A 7 -8.73 6.53 3.83
N LYS A 8 -9.05 6.56 2.55
CA LYS A 8 -8.06 6.56 1.46
C LYS A 8 -7.01 7.66 1.62
N SER A 9 -7.44 8.83 2.07
CA SER A 9 -6.55 9.96 2.32
C SER A 9 -5.49 9.68 3.40
N VAL A 10 -5.82 8.88 4.40
CA VAL A 10 -4.86 8.43 5.41
C VAL A 10 -3.87 7.43 4.81
N ILE A 11 -4.38 6.47 4.03
CA ILE A 11 -3.55 5.46 3.35
C ILE A 11 -2.50 6.12 2.46
N GLU A 12 -2.88 7.15 1.72
CA GLU A 12 -1.97 7.89 0.84
C GLU A 12 -0.83 8.58 1.58
N ARG A 13 -1.03 8.93 2.86
CA ARG A 13 -0.01 9.56 3.71
C ARG A 13 0.84 8.58 4.50
N ILE A 14 0.47 7.31 4.57
CA ILE A 14 1.22 6.28 5.32
C ILE A 14 2.71 6.24 4.94
N PRO A 15 3.12 6.30 3.66
CA PRO A 15 4.54 6.31 3.31
C PRO A 15 5.32 7.47 3.90
N LEU A 16 4.70 8.65 4.04
CA LEU A 16 5.33 9.81 4.69
C LEU A 16 5.61 9.55 6.16
N TYR A 17 4.66 8.96 6.87
CA TYR A 17 4.84 8.59 8.28
C TYR A 17 5.90 7.50 8.44
N ALA A 18 5.89 6.49 7.60
CA ALA A 18 6.87 5.41 7.65
C ALA A 18 8.30 5.93 7.45
N ASP A 19 8.51 6.80 6.47
CA ASP A 19 9.82 7.40 6.19
C ASP A 19 10.31 8.26 7.35
N ASP A 20 9.46 9.10 7.91
CA ASP A 20 9.79 9.95 9.05
C ASP A 20 10.13 9.13 10.30
N LEU A 21 9.30 8.14 10.63
CA LEU A 21 9.53 7.26 11.78
C LEU A 21 10.84 6.47 11.65
N ASN A 22 11.18 6.01 10.46
CA ASN A 22 12.45 5.33 10.23
C ASN A 22 13.65 6.25 10.49
N LYS A 23 13.56 7.52 10.11
CA LYS A 23 14.59 8.52 10.41
C LYS A 23 14.70 8.76 11.92
N LEU A 24 13.58 8.89 12.61
CA LEU A 24 13.55 9.10 14.06
C LEU A 24 14.19 7.93 14.81
N ILE A 25 13.86 6.70 14.43
CA ILE A 25 14.43 5.49 15.02
C ILE A 25 15.94 5.42 14.76
N LYS A 26 16.38 5.73 13.56
CA LYS A 26 17.80 5.78 13.20
C LYS A 26 18.56 6.80 14.06
N ASN A 27 17.91 7.88 14.46
CA ASN A 27 18.47 8.92 15.33
C ASN A 27 18.26 8.64 16.83
N ASN A 28 17.80 7.46 17.20
CA ASN A 28 17.54 7.03 18.57
C ASN A 28 16.51 7.92 19.31
N ILE A 29 15.53 8.43 18.60
CA ILE A 29 14.42 9.18 19.21
C ILE A 29 13.36 8.18 19.68
N GLU A 30 13.19 8.05 20.98
CA GLU A 30 12.26 7.06 21.56
C GLU A 30 10.81 7.54 21.59
N MET A 31 10.60 8.83 21.84
CA MET A 31 9.26 9.41 21.95
C MET A 31 9.11 10.59 21.01
N ILE A 32 7.95 10.70 20.41
CA ILE A 32 7.65 11.76 19.45
C ILE A 32 6.21 12.27 19.64
N SER A 33 6.00 13.56 19.48
CA SER A 33 4.67 14.17 19.47
C SER A 33 4.13 14.32 18.05
N SER A 34 2.80 14.36 17.94
CA SER A 34 2.14 14.68 16.65
C SER A 34 2.55 16.05 16.12
N THR A 35 2.79 17.01 17.01
CA THR A 35 3.27 18.34 16.65
C THR A 35 4.62 18.28 15.94
N THR A 36 5.58 17.54 16.50
CA THR A 36 6.91 17.38 15.91
C THR A 36 6.83 16.66 14.57
N ILE A 37 6.07 15.58 14.48
CA ILE A 37 5.86 14.86 13.21
C ILE A 37 5.28 15.81 12.16
N SER A 38 4.26 16.61 12.51
CA SER A 38 3.64 17.55 11.56
C SER A 38 4.63 18.57 11.01
N GLN A 39 5.55 19.05 11.84
CA GLN A 39 6.60 19.97 11.42
C GLN A 39 7.62 19.31 10.48
N GLU A 40 8.01 18.09 10.77
CA GLU A 40 9.01 17.34 9.97
C GLU A 40 8.48 16.96 8.60
N ILE A 41 7.23 16.51 8.50
CA ILE A 41 6.64 16.10 7.23
C ILE A 41 5.87 17.21 6.48
N GLY A 42 5.73 18.38 7.09
CA GLY A 42 5.08 19.54 6.45
C GLY A 42 3.56 19.44 6.32
N LEU A 43 2.90 18.70 7.20
CA LEU A 43 1.44 18.60 7.26
C LEU A 43 0.88 19.36 8.46
N GLY A 44 -0.41 19.70 8.39
CA GLY A 44 -1.08 20.36 9.51
C GLY A 44 -1.17 19.47 10.76
N GLU A 45 -0.96 20.04 11.93
CA GLU A 45 -0.97 19.29 13.21
C GLU A 45 -2.30 18.57 13.46
N VAL A 46 -3.43 19.21 13.17
CA VAL A 46 -4.76 18.59 13.32
C VAL A 46 -4.90 17.37 12.42
N GLN A 47 -4.43 17.47 11.18
CA GLN A 47 -4.47 16.36 10.23
C GLN A 47 -3.60 15.19 10.71
N VAL A 48 -2.37 15.47 11.15
CA VAL A 48 -1.45 14.45 11.66
C VAL A 48 -2.03 13.77 12.90
N ARG A 49 -2.60 14.52 13.82
CA ARG A 49 -3.25 13.96 15.01
C ARG A 49 -4.39 13.01 14.67
N LYS A 50 -5.23 13.38 13.70
CA LYS A 50 -6.30 12.50 13.21
C LYS A 50 -5.76 11.24 12.54
N ASP A 51 -4.77 11.39 11.68
CA ASP A 51 -4.13 10.27 11.00
C ASP A 51 -3.54 9.27 11.99
N LEU A 52 -2.75 9.74 12.95
CA LEU A 52 -2.13 8.89 13.97
C LEU A 52 -3.15 8.21 14.86
N ASN A 53 -4.29 8.84 15.10
CA ASN A 53 -5.37 8.24 15.84
C ASN A 53 -6.01 7.06 15.07
N PHE A 54 -6.12 7.17 13.75
CA PHE A 54 -6.53 6.04 12.90
C PHE A 54 -5.49 4.93 12.87
N ILE A 55 -4.21 5.30 12.79
CA ILE A 55 -3.09 4.36 12.63
C ILE A 55 -2.87 3.57 13.92
N SER A 56 -2.80 4.24 15.05
CA SER A 56 -2.38 3.64 16.31
C SER A 56 -3.40 3.80 17.44
N GLY A 57 -3.89 5.01 17.67
CA GLY A 57 -4.74 5.31 18.82
C GLY A 57 -4.06 5.19 20.19
N LYS A 58 -2.74 4.95 20.25
CA LYS A 58 -1.97 4.71 21.48
C LYS A 58 -1.23 5.94 21.98
N GLY A 59 -1.44 7.11 21.38
CA GLY A 59 -0.83 8.36 21.82
C GLY A 59 -1.29 8.76 23.22
N LYS A 60 -0.36 9.22 24.04
CA LYS A 60 -0.65 9.71 25.39
C LYS A 60 -0.56 11.24 25.43
N PRO A 61 -1.55 11.93 26.03
CA PRO A 61 -1.47 13.37 26.19
C PRO A 61 -0.17 13.80 26.85
N LYS A 62 0.48 14.84 26.33
CA LYS A 62 1.77 15.42 26.79
C LYS A 62 2.99 14.52 26.64
N ILE A 63 2.82 13.21 26.41
CA ILE A 63 3.93 12.25 26.26
C ILE A 63 4.16 11.93 24.77
N GLY A 64 3.09 11.83 23.99
CA GLY A 64 3.15 11.49 22.57
C GLY A 64 3.12 9.98 22.31
N TYR A 65 3.90 9.55 21.32
CA TYR A 65 3.97 8.18 20.84
C TYR A 65 5.37 7.61 21.03
N ASN A 66 5.45 6.33 21.38
CA ASN A 66 6.71 5.60 21.25
C ASN A 66 6.99 5.37 19.75
N THR A 67 8.16 5.75 19.26
CA THR A 67 8.49 5.73 17.84
C THR A 67 8.49 4.32 17.25
N ILE A 68 9.02 3.34 17.97
CA ILE A 68 9.06 1.95 17.53
C ILE A 68 7.64 1.36 17.48
N ASP A 69 6.84 1.58 18.51
CA ASP A 69 5.45 1.10 18.55
C ASP A 69 4.62 1.73 17.45
N LEU A 70 4.77 3.03 17.22
CA LEU A 70 4.06 3.72 16.15
C LEU A 70 4.49 3.21 14.77
N ARG A 71 5.78 2.98 14.57
CA ARG A 71 6.28 2.37 13.34
C ARG A 71 5.70 0.97 13.13
N ASN A 72 5.63 0.15 14.17
CA ASN A 72 5.04 -1.17 14.09
C ASN A 72 3.56 -1.12 13.71
N ASP A 73 2.81 -0.15 14.26
CA ASP A 73 1.42 0.06 13.88
C ASP A 73 1.27 0.49 12.42
N VAL A 74 2.17 1.35 11.92
CA VAL A 74 2.23 1.74 10.50
C VAL A 74 2.54 0.53 9.61
N GLU A 75 3.53 -0.27 9.98
CA GLU A 75 3.91 -1.49 9.26
C GLU A 75 2.76 -2.51 9.22
N GLU A 76 2.07 -2.70 10.32
CA GLU A 76 0.91 -3.59 10.39
C GLU A 76 -0.19 -3.13 9.44
N LEU A 77 -0.42 -1.83 9.31
CA LEU A 77 -1.36 -1.29 8.33
C LEU A 77 -0.91 -1.52 6.90
N ILE A 78 0.36 -1.30 6.60
CA ILE A 78 0.92 -1.59 5.28
C ILE A 78 0.74 -3.07 4.94
N HIS A 79 0.92 -3.96 5.91
CA HIS A 79 0.79 -5.39 5.71
C HIS A 79 -0.67 -5.89 5.78
N SER A 80 -1.55 -5.23 6.50
CA SER A 80 -2.98 -5.61 6.58
C SER A 80 -3.77 -5.13 5.36
N GLU A 81 -3.41 -3.99 4.80
CA GLU A 81 -3.78 -3.57 3.45
C GLU A 81 -2.98 -4.43 2.45
N LYS A 82 -3.10 -5.74 2.61
CA LYS A 82 -2.36 -6.74 1.85
C LYS A 82 -2.40 -6.40 0.38
N TYR A 83 -1.27 -6.07 -0.15
CA TYR A 83 -1.00 -5.93 -1.57
C TYR A 83 -2.15 -5.36 -2.38
N THR A 84 -1.98 -4.21 -2.93
CA THR A 84 -2.90 -3.75 -3.98
C THR A 84 -2.88 -4.78 -5.10
N ASN A 85 -4.00 -5.45 -5.29
CA ASN A 85 -4.15 -6.39 -6.39
C ASN A 85 -4.21 -5.64 -7.71
N VAL A 86 -3.40 -6.02 -8.65
CA VAL A 86 -3.32 -5.40 -9.97
C VAL A 86 -3.37 -6.46 -11.06
N ALA A 87 -3.82 -6.06 -12.23
CA ALA A 87 -3.74 -6.85 -13.44
C ALA A 87 -2.94 -6.08 -14.50
N ILE A 88 -2.18 -6.79 -15.30
CA ILE A 88 -1.45 -6.21 -16.42
C ILE A 88 -2.29 -6.40 -17.68
N VAL A 89 -2.43 -5.36 -18.47
CA VAL A 89 -3.06 -5.45 -19.80
C VAL A 89 -1.97 -5.36 -20.86
N GLY A 90 -1.81 -6.44 -21.61
CA GLY A 90 -0.76 -6.63 -22.60
C GLY A 90 0.29 -7.64 -22.15
N ALA A 91 0.36 -8.79 -22.83
CA ALA A 91 1.33 -9.87 -22.59
C ALA A 91 2.53 -9.81 -23.54
N GLY A 92 2.87 -8.63 -24.04
CA GLY A 92 4.07 -8.39 -24.85
C GLY A 92 5.33 -8.34 -23.98
N LYS A 93 6.44 -7.90 -24.56
CA LYS A 93 7.74 -7.83 -23.87
C LYS A 93 7.71 -7.00 -22.60
N ILE A 94 7.01 -5.86 -22.61
CA ILE A 94 6.88 -4.98 -21.45
C ILE A 94 6.02 -5.65 -20.37
N GLY A 95 4.87 -6.20 -20.73
CA GLY A 95 4.00 -6.91 -19.80
C GLY A 95 4.68 -8.11 -19.15
N GLU A 96 5.45 -8.87 -19.92
CA GLU A 96 6.26 -9.97 -19.44
C GLU A 96 7.35 -9.50 -18.46
N ALA A 97 8.05 -8.41 -18.80
CA ALA A 97 9.06 -7.82 -17.92
C ALA A 97 8.45 -7.32 -16.60
N LEU A 98 7.29 -6.68 -16.66
CA LEU A 98 6.57 -6.24 -15.46
C LEU A 98 6.12 -7.41 -14.59
N ALA A 99 5.63 -8.50 -15.21
CA ALA A 99 5.21 -9.69 -14.48
C ALA A 99 6.37 -10.40 -13.77
N ASN A 100 7.58 -10.30 -14.31
CA ASN A 100 8.79 -10.89 -13.75
C ASN A 100 9.50 -9.99 -12.75
N TYR A 101 9.11 -8.72 -12.64
CA TYR A 101 9.77 -7.77 -11.76
C TYR A 101 9.37 -7.98 -10.29
N SER A 102 10.30 -8.44 -9.47
CA SER A 102 10.07 -8.72 -8.04
C SER A 102 9.78 -7.47 -7.20
N GLY A 103 10.26 -6.31 -7.64
CA GLY A 103 10.08 -5.04 -6.92
C GLY A 103 8.62 -4.62 -6.72
N PHE A 104 7.69 -5.07 -7.55
CA PHE A 104 6.28 -4.79 -7.35
C PHE A 104 5.74 -5.45 -6.09
N LYS A 105 6.11 -6.69 -5.83
CA LYS A 105 5.70 -7.40 -4.61
C LYS A 105 6.29 -6.74 -3.37
N GLU A 106 7.54 -6.33 -3.44
CA GLU A 106 8.22 -5.60 -2.36
C GLU A 106 7.57 -4.25 -2.10
N SER A 107 7.01 -3.61 -3.13
CA SER A 107 6.28 -2.34 -3.04
C SER A 107 4.79 -2.49 -2.70
N GLY A 108 4.33 -3.70 -2.38
CA GLY A 108 2.96 -3.96 -1.99
C GLY A 108 1.97 -4.17 -3.14
N PHE A 109 2.46 -4.44 -4.37
CA PHE A 109 1.61 -4.79 -5.51
C PHE A 109 1.62 -6.29 -5.75
N ASN A 110 0.43 -6.87 -5.86
CA ASN A 110 0.25 -8.27 -6.20
C ASN A 110 -0.37 -8.39 -7.59
N ILE A 111 0.41 -8.89 -8.55
CA ILE A 111 -0.08 -9.09 -9.91
C ILE A 111 -0.86 -10.41 -9.94
N LEU A 112 -2.18 -10.34 -10.20
CA LEU A 112 -3.06 -11.50 -10.22
C LEU A 112 -3.10 -12.19 -11.58
N ALA A 113 -3.10 -11.43 -12.66
CA ALA A 113 -3.24 -11.93 -14.01
C ALA A 113 -2.72 -10.94 -15.04
N ILE A 114 -2.51 -11.45 -16.25
CA ILE A 114 -2.15 -10.65 -17.42
C ILE A 114 -3.25 -10.87 -18.46
N PHE A 115 -3.67 -9.81 -19.12
CA PHE A 115 -4.72 -9.86 -20.15
C PHE A 115 -4.15 -9.54 -21.52
N ASP A 116 -4.58 -10.28 -22.51
CA ASP A 116 -4.21 -10.04 -23.90
C ASP A 116 -5.35 -10.47 -24.85
N ASN A 117 -5.39 -9.91 -26.02
CA ASN A 117 -6.30 -10.30 -27.09
C ASN A 117 -5.68 -11.32 -28.07
N ASP A 118 -4.40 -11.58 -27.95
CA ASP A 118 -3.70 -12.55 -28.80
C ASP A 118 -3.99 -13.98 -28.33
N LYS A 119 -4.73 -14.72 -29.13
CA LYS A 119 -5.10 -16.11 -28.83
C LYS A 119 -3.90 -17.04 -28.65
N SER A 120 -2.75 -16.73 -29.24
CA SER A 120 -1.53 -17.51 -29.07
C SER A 120 -0.91 -17.36 -27.66
N LYS A 121 -1.26 -16.29 -26.94
CA LYS A 121 -0.76 -15.99 -25.60
C LYS A 121 -1.73 -16.40 -24.50
N ILE A 122 -3.03 -16.36 -24.78
CA ILE A 122 -4.08 -16.73 -23.83
C ILE A 122 -3.94 -18.21 -23.41
N GLY A 123 -4.07 -18.46 -22.12
CA GLY A 123 -3.90 -19.79 -21.54
C GLY A 123 -2.47 -20.13 -21.15
N LYS A 124 -1.50 -19.28 -21.50
CA LYS A 124 -0.11 -19.42 -21.04
C LYS A 124 0.06 -18.89 -19.64
N ASN A 125 1.20 -19.15 -19.05
CA ASN A 125 1.58 -18.71 -17.73
C ASN A 125 2.87 -17.89 -17.84
N ILE A 126 2.88 -16.71 -17.25
CA ILE A 126 4.06 -15.85 -17.21
C ILE A 126 4.41 -15.60 -15.74
N SER A 127 5.56 -16.11 -15.30
CA SER A 127 6.03 -15.97 -13.91
C SER A 127 4.98 -16.40 -12.87
N GLY A 128 4.27 -17.49 -13.14
CA GLY A 128 3.22 -18.01 -12.26
C GLY A 128 1.85 -17.33 -12.40
N LYS A 129 1.69 -16.35 -13.31
CA LYS A 129 0.44 -15.63 -13.52
C LYS A 129 -0.22 -16.09 -14.84
N PRO A 130 -1.54 -16.33 -14.82
CA PRO A 130 -2.25 -16.73 -16.03
C PRO A 130 -2.39 -15.57 -17.01
N VAL A 131 -2.29 -15.88 -18.30
CA VAL A 131 -2.67 -14.96 -19.37
C VAL A 131 -4.12 -15.26 -19.74
N LEU A 132 -4.99 -14.28 -19.54
CA LEU A 132 -6.43 -14.37 -19.76
C LEU A 132 -6.85 -13.51 -20.97
N SER A 133 -8.04 -13.79 -21.50
CA SER A 133 -8.62 -12.96 -22.56
C SER A 133 -9.03 -11.59 -22.01
N ASP A 134 -8.78 -10.55 -22.78
CA ASP A 134 -9.23 -9.19 -22.49
C ASP A 134 -10.77 -9.08 -22.33
N GLU A 135 -11.52 -9.99 -22.93
CA GLU A 135 -12.98 -10.09 -22.76
C GLU A 135 -13.38 -10.42 -21.31
N GLU A 136 -12.51 -11.08 -20.56
CA GLU A 136 -12.75 -11.44 -19.15
C GLU A 136 -12.36 -10.32 -18.15
N LEU A 137 -11.73 -9.25 -18.63
CA LEU A 137 -11.16 -8.21 -17.76
C LEU A 137 -12.19 -7.57 -16.82
N ASN A 138 -13.35 -7.21 -17.35
CA ASN A 138 -14.40 -6.55 -16.55
C ASN A 138 -14.89 -7.43 -15.41
N ASN A 139 -15.20 -8.69 -15.70
CA ASN A 139 -15.65 -9.64 -14.71
C ASN A 139 -14.56 -9.93 -13.68
N PHE A 140 -13.34 -10.10 -14.13
CA PHE A 140 -12.19 -10.33 -13.28
C PHE A 140 -11.96 -9.19 -12.30
N CYS A 141 -12.01 -7.94 -12.75
CA CYS A 141 -11.87 -6.76 -11.90
C CYS A 141 -12.99 -6.69 -10.86
N THR A 142 -14.23 -6.99 -11.24
CA THR A 142 -15.37 -6.99 -10.33
C THR A 142 -15.22 -8.07 -9.25
N VAL A 143 -14.89 -9.31 -9.63
CA VAL A 143 -14.75 -10.43 -8.71
C VAL A 143 -13.58 -10.25 -7.74
N ASN A 144 -12.48 -9.62 -8.18
CA ASN A 144 -11.27 -9.42 -7.39
C ASN A 144 -11.18 -8.02 -6.77
N TYR A 145 -12.23 -7.22 -6.85
CA TYR A 145 -12.29 -5.85 -6.29
C TYR A 145 -11.17 -4.92 -6.80
N LEU A 146 -10.78 -5.09 -8.07
CA LEU A 146 -9.81 -4.19 -8.70
C LEU A 146 -10.49 -2.90 -9.12
N GLU A 147 -10.00 -1.77 -8.65
CA GLU A 147 -10.44 -0.47 -9.12
C GLU A 147 -9.80 -0.14 -10.46
N ARG A 148 -10.59 0.44 -11.36
CA ARG A 148 -10.04 1.02 -12.58
C ARG A 148 -9.44 2.37 -12.24
N SER A 149 -8.12 2.47 -12.26
CA SER A 149 -7.48 3.77 -12.33
C SER A 149 -7.48 4.24 -13.79
N LEU A 150 -8.12 5.33 -14.01
CA LEU A 150 -8.02 6.03 -15.28
C LEU A 150 -6.69 6.76 -15.36
#